data_b95e236d235811f4434caae2a2347125
#
_entry.id   b95e236d235811f4434caae2a2347125
#
_cell.length_a   1.000
_cell.length_b   1.000
_cell.length_c   1.000
_cell.angle_alpha   90.00
_cell.angle_beta   90.00
_cell.angle_gamma   90.00
#
_symmetry.space_group_name_H-M   'P 1'
#
loop_
_entity.id
_entity.type
_entity.pdbx_description
1 polymer ?
#
loop_
_entity_poly.entity_id
_entity_poly.type
_entity_poly.pdbx_seq_one_letter_code
_entity_poly.pdbx_strand_id
1 'polypeptide(L)'
;IIDEVHMLTKDAFNALLKTLEEPPAHVIFILATTEVHEVPATILSRCQRFDFNRAPADVIADRVKYVCECEKIEIDDDAAMLIAKLSDGGFRDALSLLDLCSASGSKITTDTVAKSAGLTGRDALYTIGKAINENDIATLLKVVADLYEKSCDMMRLCVDLTEYYRNIMVAKAVSDPSDLINESPDEI
;
A
#
# COMPACT_ATOMS: atom_id res chain seq x y z
N ILE A 1 9.64 -9.50 -22.78
CA ILE A 1 9.46 -8.70 -21.54
C ILE A 1 10.39 -9.27 -20.48
N ILE A 2 11.18 -8.42 -19.84
CA ILE A 2 12.05 -8.78 -18.70
C ILE A 2 11.61 -7.91 -17.53
N ASP A 3 10.98 -8.55 -16.56
CA ASP A 3 10.56 -7.91 -15.31
C ASP A 3 11.70 -7.93 -14.30
N GLU A 4 11.74 -6.93 -13.40
CA GLU A 4 12.79 -6.72 -12.40
C GLU A 4 14.20 -6.84 -13.00
N VAL A 5 14.41 -6.14 -14.12
CA VAL A 5 15.62 -6.25 -14.94
C VAL A 5 16.90 -5.92 -14.15
N HIS A 6 16.82 -5.15 -13.07
CA HIS A 6 17.95 -4.85 -12.18
C HIS A 6 18.55 -6.11 -11.52
N MET A 7 17.75 -7.20 -11.42
CA MET A 7 18.24 -8.49 -10.90
C MET A 7 19.19 -9.22 -11.85
N LEU A 8 19.36 -8.75 -13.10
CA LEU A 8 20.29 -9.34 -14.02
C LEU A 8 21.75 -9.10 -13.61
N THR A 9 22.59 -10.10 -13.83
CA THR A 9 24.04 -9.94 -13.64
C THR A 9 24.63 -9.00 -14.67
N LYS A 10 25.80 -8.42 -14.39
CA LYS A 10 26.52 -7.55 -15.34
C LYS A 10 26.82 -8.26 -16.66
N ASP A 11 27.13 -9.55 -16.61
CA ASP A 11 27.41 -10.35 -17.81
C ASP A 11 26.14 -10.56 -18.64
N ALA A 12 24.98 -10.74 -18.00
CA ALA A 12 23.69 -10.83 -18.69
C ALA A 12 23.33 -9.49 -19.36
N PHE A 13 23.55 -8.36 -18.71
CA PHE A 13 23.40 -7.03 -19.35
C PHE A 13 24.31 -6.88 -20.55
N ASN A 14 25.59 -7.25 -20.44
CA ASN A 14 26.54 -7.18 -21.55
C ASN A 14 26.12 -8.06 -22.75
N ALA A 15 25.56 -9.22 -22.48
CA ALA A 15 25.03 -10.10 -23.54
C ALA A 15 23.83 -9.47 -24.29
N LEU A 16 22.98 -8.70 -23.59
CA LEU A 16 21.84 -8.00 -24.17
C LEU A 16 22.24 -6.80 -25.03
N LEU A 17 23.37 -6.13 -24.72
CA LEU A 17 23.78 -4.89 -25.42
C LEU A 17 23.82 -5.06 -26.93
N LYS A 18 24.40 -6.15 -27.43
CA LYS A 18 24.53 -6.40 -28.87
C LYS A 18 23.17 -6.50 -29.59
N THR A 19 22.19 -7.12 -28.93
CA THR A 19 20.85 -7.27 -29.50
C THR A 19 20.02 -5.98 -29.36
N LEU A 20 20.30 -5.17 -28.32
CA LEU A 20 19.65 -3.87 -28.15
C LEU A 20 20.21 -2.80 -29.12
N GLU A 21 21.46 -2.95 -29.57
CA GLU A 21 22.05 -2.06 -30.59
C GLU A 21 21.49 -2.34 -31.97
N GLU A 22 21.33 -3.60 -32.33
CA GLU A 22 20.81 -4.03 -33.62
C GLU A 22 19.67 -5.05 -33.44
N PRO A 23 18.50 -4.60 -32.94
CA PRO A 23 17.40 -5.52 -32.71
C PRO A 23 16.82 -6.03 -34.04
N PRO A 24 16.46 -7.32 -34.14
CA PRO A 24 15.70 -7.82 -35.27
C PRO A 24 14.39 -7.05 -35.46
N ALA A 25 13.99 -6.77 -36.69
CA ALA A 25 12.84 -5.91 -37.00
C ALA A 25 11.51 -6.32 -36.35
N HIS A 26 11.37 -7.58 -35.94
CA HIS A 26 10.16 -8.15 -35.33
C HIS A 26 10.28 -8.27 -33.80
N VAL A 27 11.37 -7.76 -33.16
CA VAL A 27 11.61 -7.90 -31.72
C VAL A 27 11.46 -6.56 -31.04
N ILE A 28 10.67 -6.53 -29.98
CA ILE A 28 10.53 -5.39 -29.07
C ILE A 28 10.96 -5.85 -27.67
N PHE A 29 11.88 -5.11 -27.06
CA PHE A 29 12.28 -5.34 -25.68
C PHE A 29 11.49 -4.42 -24.76
N ILE A 30 10.87 -5.01 -23.73
CA ILE A 30 10.24 -4.28 -22.63
C ILE A 30 10.98 -4.69 -21.37
N LEU A 31 11.65 -3.71 -20.74
CA LEU A 31 12.40 -3.87 -19.51
C LEU A 31 11.66 -3.14 -18.40
N ALA A 32 11.30 -3.84 -17.33
CA ALA A 32 10.64 -3.25 -16.17
C ALA A 32 11.56 -3.32 -14.94
N THR A 33 11.56 -2.28 -14.12
CA THR A 33 12.35 -2.22 -12.89
C THR A 33 11.76 -1.24 -11.88
N THR A 34 11.88 -1.55 -10.60
CA THR A 34 11.65 -0.62 -9.49
C THR A 34 12.90 0.20 -9.17
N GLU A 35 14.10 -0.27 -9.58
CA GLU A 35 15.42 0.28 -9.23
C GLU A 35 16.18 0.74 -10.48
N VAL A 36 15.73 1.85 -11.08
CA VAL A 36 16.30 2.34 -12.35
C VAL A 36 17.81 2.67 -12.23
N HIS A 37 18.27 3.05 -11.03
CA HIS A 37 19.68 3.40 -10.78
C HIS A 37 20.63 2.18 -10.81
N GLU A 38 20.11 0.97 -10.67
CA GLU A 38 20.87 -0.27 -10.79
C GLU A 38 21.01 -0.75 -12.24
N VAL A 39 20.21 -0.19 -13.16
CA VAL A 39 20.31 -0.53 -14.59
C VAL A 39 21.49 0.26 -15.23
N PRO A 40 22.42 -0.41 -15.92
CA PRO A 40 23.56 0.25 -16.54
C PRO A 40 23.15 1.38 -17.51
N ALA A 41 23.86 2.50 -17.46
CA ALA A 41 23.61 3.65 -18.35
C ALA A 41 23.71 3.29 -19.84
N THR A 42 24.51 2.29 -20.19
CA THR A 42 24.64 1.75 -21.55
C THR A 42 23.34 1.10 -22.06
N ILE A 43 22.54 0.53 -21.19
CA ILE A 43 21.21 -0.01 -21.50
C ILE A 43 20.19 1.14 -21.58
N LEU A 44 20.17 2.01 -20.55
CA LEU A 44 19.23 3.14 -20.48
C LEU A 44 19.33 4.07 -21.69
N SER A 45 20.54 4.29 -22.22
CA SER A 45 20.76 5.15 -23.39
C SER A 45 20.17 4.60 -24.70
N ARG A 46 19.79 3.32 -24.74
CA ARG A 46 19.19 2.62 -25.89
C ARG A 46 17.71 2.31 -25.70
N CYS A 47 17.12 2.72 -24.59
CA CYS A 47 15.73 2.48 -24.25
C CYS A 47 14.97 3.81 -24.15
N GLN A 48 13.72 3.80 -24.57
CA GLN A 48 12.78 4.85 -24.20
C GLN A 48 12.29 4.58 -22.78
N ARG A 49 12.39 5.58 -21.90
CA ARG A 49 11.96 5.46 -20.51
C ARG A 49 10.53 5.94 -20.35
N PHE A 50 9.75 5.19 -19.58
CA PHE A 50 8.40 5.50 -19.13
C PHE A 50 8.36 5.34 -17.61
N ASP A 51 8.04 6.41 -16.91
CA ASP A 51 7.91 6.39 -15.45
C ASP A 51 6.44 6.17 -15.06
N PHE A 52 6.20 5.17 -14.22
CA PHE A 52 4.90 4.87 -13.65
C PHE A 52 4.86 5.36 -12.21
N ASN A 53 3.99 6.32 -11.94
CA ASN A 53 3.81 6.86 -10.59
C ASN A 53 2.70 6.10 -9.85
N ARG A 54 2.68 6.26 -8.53
CA ARG A 54 1.58 5.79 -7.69
C ARG A 54 0.27 6.42 -8.14
N ALA A 55 -0.78 5.61 -8.21
CA ALA A 55 -2.10 6.10 -8.56
C ALA A 55 -2.73 6.83 -7.35
N PRO A 56 -3.45 7.94 -7.57
CA PRO A 56 -4.25 8.59 -6.54
C PRO A 56 -5.33 7.65 -5.99
N ALA A 57 -5.69 7.83 -4.71
CA ALA A 57 -6.63 6.93 -4.04
C ALA A 57 -8.04 6.96 -4.66
N ASP A 58 -8.50 8.11 -5.13
CA ASP A 58 -9.77 8.26 -5.85
C ASP A 58 -9.81 7.42 -7.13
N VAL A 59 -8.74 7.43 -7.92
CA VAL A 59 -8.61 6.64 -9.16
C VAL A 59 -8.64 5.12 -8.87
N ILE A 60 -7.99 4.72 -7.77
CA ILE A 60 -8.01 3.31 -7.35
C ILE A 60 -9.40 2.93 -6.84
N ALA A 61 -10.05 3.78 -6.04
CA ALA A 61 -11.40 3.54 -5.53
C ALA A 61 -12.41 3.38 -6.67
N ASP A 62 -12.35 4.22 -7.69
CA ASP A 62 -13.20 4.12 -8.89
C ASP A 62 -12.93 2.79 -9.63
N ARG A 63 -11.68 2.36 -9.71
CA ARG A 63 -11.34 1.08 -10.33
C ARG A 63 -11.87 -0.11 -9.52
N VAL A 64 -11.79 -0.06 -8.21
CA VAL A 64 -12.34 -1.07 -7.30
C VAL A 64 -13.85 -1.17 -7.48
N LYS A 65 -14.57 -0.04 -7.50
CA LYS A 65 -16.02 0.00 -7.74
C LYS A 65 -16.38 -0.60 -9.10
N TYR A 66 -15.66 -0.22 -10.15
CA TYR A 66 -15.89 -0.77 -11.49
C TYR A 66 -15.73 -2.31 -11.52
N VAL A 67 -14.71 -2.85 -10.85
CA VAL A 67 -14.52 -4.31 -10.76
C VAL A 67 -15.66 -4.96 -9.99
N CYS A 68 -16.09 -4.36 -8.87
CA CYS A 68 -17.22 -4.84 -8.08
C CYS A 68 -18.52 -4.89 -8.90
N GLU A 69 -18.81 -3.86 -9.70
CA GLU A 69 -19.95 -3.85 -10.62
C GLU A 69 -19.89 -4.99 -11.64
N CYS A 70 -18.71 -5.22 -12.24
CA CYS A 70 -18.52 -6.31 -13.22
C CYS A 70 -18.72 -7.68 -12.60
N GLU A 71 -18.22 -7.90 -11.39
CA GLU A 71 -18.28 -9.17 -10.67
C GLU A 71 -19.55 -9.32 -9.82
N LYS A 72 -20.44 -8.31 -9.82
CA LYS A 72 -21.68 -8.26 -9.03
C LYS A 72 -21.44 -8.38 -7.52
N ILE A 73 -20.39 -7.74 -7.04
CA ILE A 73 -20.04 -7.64 -5.62
C ILE A 73 -20.62 -6.32 -5.09
N GLU A 74 -21.34 -6.36 -3.99
CA GLU A 74 -21.81 -5.15 -3.32
C GLU A 74 -20.70 -4.57 -2.45
N ILE A 75 -20.37 -3.28 -2.63
CA ILE A 75 -19.37 -2.57 -1.86
C ILE A 75 -19.86 -1.17 -1.48
N ASP A 76 -19.56 -0.72 -0.26
CA ASP A 76 -19.80 0.66 0.16
C ASP A 76 -18.71 1.59 -0.38
N ASP A 77 -19.05 2.85 -0.66
CA ASP A 77 -18.12 3.86 -1.17
C ASP A 77 -16.93 4.08 -0.24
N ASP A 78 -17.18 4.13 1.07
CA ASP A 78 -16.15 4.29 2.10
C ASP A 78 -15.23 3.06 2.18
N ALA A 79 -15.77 1.86 1.95
CA ALA A 79 -14.98 0.63 1.88
C ALA A 79 -14.06 0.62 0.65
N ALA A 80 -14.54 1.06 -0.52
CA ALA A 80 -13.72 1.18 -1.71
C ALA A 80 -12.58 2.20 -1.52
N MET A 81 -12.88 3.33 -0.87
CA MET A 81 -11.88 4.35 -0.54
C MET A 81 -10.86 3.82 0.48
N LEU A 82 -11.30 3.04 1.47
CA LEU A 82 -10.39 2.42 2.44
C LEU A 82 -9.44 1.42 1.77
N ILE A 83 -9.94 0.56 0.87
CA ILE A 83 -9.10 -0.34 0.06
C ILE A 83 -8.05 0.47 -0.72
N ALA A 84 -8.47 1.56 -1.37
CA ALA A 84 -7.58 2.42 -2.15
C ALA A 84 -6.48 3.06 -1.29
N LYS A 85 -6.81 3.57 -0.10
CA LYS A 85 -5.83 4.13 0.84
C LYS A 85 -4.82 3.07 1.31
N LEU A 86 -5.29 1.85 1.60
CA LEU A 86 -4.44 0.76 2.09
C LEU A 86 -3.49 0.20 1.02
N SER A 87 -3.81 0.38 -0.25
CA SER A 87 -3.00 -0.11 -1.38
C SER A 87 -1.85 0.82 -1.80
N ASP A 88 -1.69 1.96 -1.13
CA ASP A 88 -0.53 2.88 -1.29
C ASP A 88 -0.17 3.18 -2.76
N GLY A 89 -1.20 3.37 -3.59
CA GLY A 89 -1.05 3.69 -5.01
C GLY A 89 -0.89 2.47 -5.94
N GLY A 90 -0.99 1.24 -5.42
CA GLY A 90 -0.84 -0.01 -6.17
C GLY A 90 -2.19 -0.64 -6.55
N PHE A 91 -2.51 -0.73 -7.86
CA PHE A 91 -3.72 -1.41 -8.31
C PHE A 91 -3.74 -2.91 -8.00
N ARG A 92 -2.57 -3.58 -8.05
CA ARG A 92 -2.45 -5.00 -7.73
C ARG A 92 -2.82 -5.25 -6.27
N ASP A 93 -2.32 -4.44 -5.36
CA ASP A 93 -2.56 -4.57 -3.93
C ASP A 93 -4.03 -4.29 -3.60
N ALA A 94 -4.63 -3.26 -4.25
CA ALA A 94 -6.05 -2.97 -4.12
C ALA A 94 -6.95 -4.14 -4.56
N LEU A 95 -6.65 -4.73 -5.71
CA LEU A 95 -7.43 -5.86 -6.21
C LEU A 95 -7.21 -7.13 -5.39
N SER A 96 -6.00 -7.36 -4.88
CA SER A 96 -5.72 -8.48 -3.98
C SER A 96 -6.47 -8.34 -2.66
N LEU A 97 -6.53 -7.13 -2.10
CA LEU A 97 -7.31 -6.86 -0.89
C LEU A 97 -8.82 -6.98 -1.15
N LEU A 98 -9.30 -6.51 -2.31
CA LEU A 98 -10.69 -6.68 -2.71
C LEU A 98 -11.07 -8.16 -2.81
N ASP A 99 -10.23 -8.98 -3.42
CA ASP A 99 -10.44 -10.42 -3.55
C ASP A 99 -10.54 -11.09 -2.18
N LEU A 100 -9.63 -10.72 -1.27
CA LEU A 100 -9.67 -11.20 0.11
C LEU A 100 -10.97 -10.81 0.84
N CYS A 101 -11.45 -9.58 0.66
CA CYS A 101 -12.71 -9.11 1.24
C CYS A 101 -13.93 -9.82 0.65
N SER A 102 -13.90 -10.14 -0.65
CA SER A 102 -15.01 -10.78 -1.37
C SER A 102 -15.23 -12.25 -0.96
N ALA A 103 -14.21 -12.92 -0.44
CA ALA A 103 -14.27 -14.30 0.01
C ALA A 103 -15.34 -14.56 1.10
N SER A 104 -15.77 -13.52 1.82
CA SER A 104 -16.85 -13.61 2.82
C SER A 104 -18.25 -13.76 2.23
N GLY A 105 -18.44 -13.50 0.93
CA GLY A 105 -19.71 -13.61 0.21
C GLY A 105 -20.80 -12.63 0.67
N SER A 106 -20.46 -11.65 1.53
CA SER A 106 -21.35 -10.61 2.02
C SER A 106 -20.98 -9.26 1.41
N LYS A 107 -21.87 -8.26 1.56
CA LYS A 107 -21.56 -6.88 1.18
C LYS A 107 -20.27 -6.41 1.85
N ILE A 108 -19.37 -5.79 1.07
CA ILE A 108 -18.09 -5.29 1.56
C ILE A 108 -18.30 -3.92 2.22
N THR A 109 -18.12 -3.89 3.54
CA THR A 109 -18.17 -2.69 4.38
C THR A 109 -16.77 -2.32 4.85
N THR A 110 -16.63 -1.13 5.42
CA THR A 110 -15.36 -0.70 6.06
C THR A 110 -14.87 -1.68 7.13
N ASP A 111 -15.80 -2.25 7.91
CA ASP A 111 -15.47 -3.28 8.91
C ASP A 111 -14.93 -4.56 8.29
N THR A 112 -15.49 -4.98 7.13
CA THR A 112 -15.00 -6.15 6.39
C THR A 112 -13.58 -5.91 5.91
N VAL A 113 -13.32 -4.74 5.33
CA VAL A 113 -11.99 -4.36 4.85
C VAL A 113 -11.01 -4.29 6.01
N ALA A 114 -11.37 -3.63 7.12
CA ALA A 114 -10.51 -3.51 8.29
C ALA A 114 -10.09 -4.88 8.86
N LYS A 115 -11.04 -5.81 8.96
CA LYS A 115 -10.77 -7.19 9.41
C LYS A 115 -9.87 -7.94 8.43
N SER A 116 -10.16 -7.87 7.13
CA SER A 116 -9.39 -8.57 6.10
C SER A 116 -7.96 -8.02 5.95
N ALA A 117 -7.79 -6.71 6.13
CA ALA A 117 -6.50 -6.06 6.11
C ALA A 117 -5.71 -6.18 7.43
N GLY A 118 -6.31 -6.79 8.47
CA GLY A 118 -5.68 -6.89 9.78
C GLY A 118 -5.43 -5.54 10.46
N LEU A 119 -6.27 -4.54 10.16
CA LEU A 119 -6.11 -3.22 10.74
C LEU A 119 -6.32 -3.25 12.25
N THR A 120 -5.44 -2.59 12.96
CA THR A 120 -5.59 -2.34 14.39
C THR A 120 -6.73 -1.36 14.61
N GLY A 121 -7.70 -1.74 15.42
CA GLY A 121 -8.80 -0.83 15.75
C GLY A 121 -8.27 0.47 16.38
N ARG A 122 -8.83 1.63 16.00
CA ARG A 122 -8.43 2.95 16.53
C ARG A 122 -8.46 3.00 18.06
N ASP A 123 -9.45 2.36 18.68
CA ASP A 123 -9.57 2.27 20.13
C ASP A 123 -8.35 1.61 20.77
N ALA A 124 -7.76 0.61 20.10
CA ALA A 124 -6.55 -0.04 20.58
C ALA A 124 -5.34 0.88 20.47
N LEU A 125 -5.17 1.60 19.33
CA LEU A 125 -4.09 2.59 19.16
C LEU A 125 -4.19 3.71 20.19
N TYR A 126 -5.39 4.25 20.40
CA TYR A 126 -5.65 5.26 21.42
C TYR A 126 -5.31 4.75 22.83
N THR A 127 -5.76 3.53 23.16
CA THR A 127 -5.51 2.91 24.47
C THR A 127 -4.01 2.68 24.69
N ILE A 128 -3.30 2.21 23.66
CA ILE A 128 -1.84 2.07 23.70
C ILE A 128 -1.17 3.43 23.92
N GLY A 129 -1.55 4.44 23.12
CA GLY A 129 -0.98 5.78 23.22
C GLY A 129 -1.20 6.42 24.60
N LYS A 130 -2.41 6.24 25.16
CA LYS A 130 -2.73 6.70 26.52
C LYS A 130 -1.91 5.96 27.57
N ALA A 131 -1.83 4.63 27.50
CA ALA A 131 -1.05 3.82 28.44
C ALA A 131 0.44 4.19 28.42
N ILE A 132 1.01 4.48 27.24
CA ILE A 132 2.40 4.96 27.12
C ILE A 132 2.56 6.32 27.81
N ASN A 133 1.63 7.26 27.58
CA ASN A 133 1.70 8.60 28.17
C ASN A 133 1.55 8.59 29.70
N GLU A 134 0.74 7.66 30.23
CA GLU A 134 0.50 7.47 31.65
C GLU A 134 1.51 6.52 32.33
N ASN A 135 2.47 5.95 31.57
CA ASN A 135 3.40 4.91 32.03
C ASN A 135 2.69 3.66 32.61
N ASP A 136 1.49 3.35 32.12
CA ASP A 136 0.74 2.15 32.52
C ASP A 136 1.15 0.93 31.71
N ILE A 137 2.24 0.29 32.12
CA ILE A 137 2.81 -0.88 31.48
C ILE A 137 1.84 -2.07 31.52
N ALA A 138 1.03 -2.19 32.60
CA ALA A 138 0.12 -3.32 32.76
C ALA A 138 -0.98 -3.29 31.70
N THR A 139 -1.63 -2.13 31.49
CA THR A 139 -2.63 -1.94 30.43
C THR A 139 -2.01 -2.12 29.05
N LEU A 140 -0.81 -1.59 28.82
CA LEU A 140 -0.11 -1.74 27.53
C LEU A 140 0.10 -3.20 27.17
N LEU A 141 0.67 -4.00 28.07
CA LEU A 141 0.94 -5.42 27.83
C LEU A 141 -0.36 -6.22 27.63
N LYS A 142 -1.43 -5.88 28.36
CA LYS A 142 -2.73 -6.52 28.21
C LYS A 142 -3.33 -6.27 26.83
N VAL A 143 -3.33 -5.01 26.34
CA VAL A 143 -3.86 -4.66 25.01
C VAL A 143 -3.08 -5.37 23.91
N VAL A 144 -1.75 -5.41 24.02
CA VAL A 144 -0.90 -6.14 23.05
C VAL A 144 -1.20 -7.64 23.06
N ALA A 145 -1.37 -8.24 24.25
CA ALA A 145 -1.74 -9.65 24.37
C ALA A 145 -3.13 -9.94 23.75
N ASP A 146 -4.13 -9.09 24.03
CA ASP A 146 -5.48 -9.22 23.45
C ASP A 146 -5.48 -9.10 21.92
N LEU A 147 -4.65 -8.21 21.35
CA LEU A 147 -4.49 -8.08 19.90
C LEU A 147 -3.80 -9.31 19.31
N TYR A 148 -2.79 -9.85 19.98
CA TYR A 148 -2.11 -11.08 19.54
C TYR A 148 -3.06 -12.28 19.54
N GLU A 149 -3.88 -12.45 20.58
CA GLU A 149 -4.90 -13.52 20.65
C GLU A 149 -5.95 -13.41 19.55
N LYS A 150 -6.28 -12.18 19.13
CA LYS A 150 -7.18 -11.90 17.99
C LYS A 150 -6.52 -12.05 16.62
N SER A 151 -5.29 -12.59 16.57
CA SER A 151 -4.50 -12.78 15.33
C SER A 151 -4.26 -11.47 14.55
N CYS A 152 -4.14 -10.34 15.26
CA CYS A 152 -3.74 -9.08 14.65
C CYS A 152 -2.28 -9.16 14.18
N ASP A 153 -1.99 -8.60 13.00
CA ASP A 153 -0.62 -8.53 12.49
C ASP A 153 0.22 -7.54 13.31
N MET A 154 1.20 -8.06 14.06
CA MET A 154 2.06 -7.26 14.92
C MET A 154 2.97 -6.30 14.13
N MET A 155 3.37 -6.66 12.90
CA MET A 155 4.13 -5.77 12.04
C MET A 155 3.25 -4.60 11.60
N ARG A 156 2.01 -4.88 11.22
CA ARG A 156 1.02 -3.86 10.89
C ARG A 156 0.73 -2.95 12.09
N LEU A 157 0.58 -3.49 13.29
CA LEU A 157 0.44 -2.70 14.53
C LEU A 157 1.58 -1.69 14.70
N CYS A 158 2.83 -2.08 14.42
CA CYS A 158 3.97 -1.16 14.50
C CYS A 158 3.87 -0.03 13.46
N VAL A 159 3.42 -0.34 12.24
CA VAL A 159 3.20 0.68 11.20
C VAL A 159 2.09 1.65 11.62
N ASP A 160 0.96 1.12 12.07
CA ASP A 160 -0.20 1.90 12.49
C ASP A 160 0.15 2.80 13.70
N LEU A 161 0.94 2.31 14.68
CA LEU A 161 1.45 3.12 15.79
C LEU A 161 2.40 4.22 15.32
N THR A 162 3.25 3.94 14.35
CA THR A 162 4.17 4.94 13.78
C THR A 162 3.38 6.06 13.12
N GLU A 163 2.36 5.72 12.34
CA GLU A 163 1.48 6.69 11.69
C GLU A 163 0.66 7.49 12.72
N TYR A 164 0.11 6.83 13.73
CA TYR A 164 -0.60 7.46 14.84
C TYR A 164 0.24 8.53 15.53
N TYR A 165 1.48 8.20 15.92
CA TYR A 165 2.37 9.18 16.57
C TYR A 165 2.83 10.27 15.61
N ARG A 166 3.05 9.96 14.32
CA ARG A 166 3.34 10.97 13.31
C ARG A 166 2.18 11.98 13.22
N ASN A 167 0.94 11.51 13.14
CA ASN A 167 -0.24 12.36 13.06
C ASN A 167 -0.39 13.25 14.30
N ILE A 168 -0.16 12.71 15.49
CA ILE A 168 -0.12 13.52 16.73
C ILE A 168 0.97 14.60 16.66
N MET A 169 2.16 14.28 16.16
CA MET A 169 3.25 15.26 16.03
C MET A 169 2.87 16.36 15.02
N VAL A 170 2.28 16.02 13.88
CA VAL A 170 1.84 16.98 12.88
C VAL A 170 0.74 17.88 13.45
N ALA A 171 -0.29 17.31 14.09
CA ALA A 171 -1.37 18.06 14.72
C ALA A 171 -0.89 19.04 15.79
N LYS A 172 0.20 18.73 16.50
CA LYS A 172 0.82 19.64 17.49
C LYS A 172 1.72 20.70 16.86
N ALA A 173 2.32 20.43 15.73
CA ALA A 173 3.32 21.30 15.10
C ALA A 173 2.73 22.29 14.08
N VAL A 174 1.57 21.99 13.50
CA VAL A 174 0.99 22.73 12.40
C VAL A 174 -0.39 23.23 12.78
N SER A 175 -0.69 24.51 12.47
CA SER A 175 -1.99 25.16 12.81
C SER A 175 -3.15 24.61 11.99
N ASP A 176 -2.90 24.12 10.77
CA ASP A 176 -3.89 23.45 9.93
C ASP A 176 -3.27 22.16 9.37
N PRO A 177 -3.57 21.01 10.00
CA PRO A 177 -3.00 19.72 9.61
C PRO A 177 -3.78 19.02 8.48
N SER A 178 -4.88 19.59 7.97
CA SER A 178 -5.83 18.93 7.05
C SER A 178 -5.18 18.42 5.76
N ASP A 179 -4.16 19.11 5.24
CA ASP A 179 -3.43 18.72 4.03
C ASP A 179 -2.32 17.67 4.30
N LEU A 180 -1.97 17.46 5.56
CA LEU A 180 -0.84 16.61 5.97
C LEU A 180 -1.26 15.29 6.64
N ILE A 181 -2.51 15.22 7.09
CA ILE A 181 -3.11 14.05 7.74
C ILE A 181 -4.27 13.59 6.89
N ASN A 182 -4.21 12.33 6.44
CA ASN A 182 -5.25 11.71 5.60
C ASN A 182 -6.49 11.24 6.40
N GLU A 183 -6.78 11.88 7.53
CA GLU A 183 -7.94 11.60 8.38
C GLU A 183 -8.98 12.71 8.27
N SER A 184 -10.23 12.40 8.63
CA SER A 184 -11.28 13.42 8.60
C SER A 184 -11.05 14.48 9.69
N PRO A 185 -11.49 15.73 9.50
CA PRO A 185 -11.32 16.81 10.50
C PRO A 185 -11.89 16.49 11.89
N ASP A 186 -12.91 15.64 11.96
CA ASP A 186 -13.54 15.20 13.21
C ASP A 186 -12.72 14.11 13.95
N GLU A 187 -11.64 13.62 13.33
CA GLU A 187 -10.80 12.53 13.81
C GLU A 187 -9.40 13.00 14.24
N ILE A 188 -9.05 14.28 13.97
CA ILE A 188 -7.82 14.95 14.36
C ILE A 188 -8.01 15.65 15.70
#